data_1b691ad71ab74cdfd0e01b3ec2652560
#
_entry.id   1b691ad71ab74cdfd0e01b3ec2652560
#
_cell.length_a   1.000
_cell.length_b   1.000
_cell.length_c   1.000
_cell.angle_alpha   90.00
_cell.angle_beta   90.00
_cell.angle_gamma   90.00
#
_symmetry.space_group_name_H-M   'P 1'
#
loop_
_entity.id
_entity.type
_entity.pdbx_description
1 polymer ?
#
loop_
_entity_poly.entity_id
_entity_poly.type
_entity_poly.pdbx_seq_one_letter_code
_entity_poly.pdbx_strand_id
1 'polypeptide(L)'
;MILVDTSVWIDYLRSGEPLLAASLEGGRVMMHPFVLGELACGNLKNRSEVLKLLGDLPAAPTATDTEALDFIERRALMGRGIGYIDVHLLAATALAGDTQMWTRDRRLAAVVAELELAFDEEGEEQPHGEETQNI
;
A
#
# COMPACT_ATOMS: atom_id res chain seq x y z
N MET A 1 -1.33 10.39 0.60
CA MET A 1 -2.12 9.17 0.30
C MET A 1 -1.31 7.94 0.65
N ILE A 2 -1.99 6.84 0.87
CA ILE A 2 -1.36 5.59 1.27
C ILE A 2 -1.83 4.48 0.33
N LEU A 3 -0.88 3.78 -0.29
CA LEU A 3 -1.20 2.56 -1.03
C LEU A 3 -0.96 1.39 -0.09
N VAL A 4 -2.03 0.67 0.21
CA VAL A 4 -2.01 -0.39 1.22
C VAL A 4 -1.88 -1.74 0.53
N ASP A 5 -0.83 -2.49 0.90
CA ASP A 5 -0.58 -3.83 0.35
C ASP A 5 -1.57 -4.84 0.90
N THR A 6 -1.76 -5.91 0.15
CA THR A 6 -2.65 -7.00 0.51
C THR A 6 -2.39 -7.53 1.92
N SER A 7 -1.13 -7.59 2.35
CA SER A 7 -0.78 -8.10 3.68
C SER A 7 -1.49 -7.33 4.81
N VAL A 8 -1.57 -6.02 4.68
CA VAL A 8 -2.23 -5.18 5.67
C VAL A 8 -3.75 -5.32 5.58
N TRP A 9 -4.28 -5.36 4.34
CA TRP A 9 -5.71 -5.53 4.12
C TRP A 9 -6.22 -6.84 4.72
N ILE A 10 -5.45 -7.91 4.58
CA ILE A 10 -5.85 -9.20 5.14
C ILE A 10 -5.99 -9.11 6.66
N ASP A 11 -5.04 -8.46 7.32
CA ASP A 11 -5.13 -8.27 8.78
C ASP A 11 -6.36 -7.44 9.14
N TYR A 12 -6.61 -6.38 8.38
CA TYR A 12 -7.75 -5.50 8.63
C TYR A 12 -9.08 -6.26 8.49
N LEU A 13 -9.21 -7.02 7.41
CA LEU A 13 -10.46 -7.74 7.15
C LEU A 13 -10.67 -8.91 8.11
N ARG A 14 -9.59 -9.47 8.65
CA ARG A 14 -9.67 -10.60 9.56
C ARG A 14 -9.91 -10.17 11.01
N SER A 15 -9.19 -9.17 11.46
CA SER A 15 -9.13 -8.84 12.88
C SER A 15 -9.29 -7.37 13.19
N GLY A 16 -9.39 -6.53 12.17
CA GLY A 16 -9.37 -5.10 12.34
C GLY A 16 -7.96 -4.56 12.43
N GLU A 17 -7.80 -3.31 12.03
CA GLU A 17 -6.53 -2.58 12.10
C GLU A 17 -6.89 -1.12 12.31
N PRO A 18 -6.79 -0.63 13.55
CA PRO A 18 -7.26 0.73 13.86
C PRO A 18 -6.63 1.83 13.01
N LEU A 19 -5.34 1.69 12.69
CA LEU A 19 -4.67 2.71 11.89
C LEU A 19 -5.20 2.73 10.47
N LEU A 20 -5.50 1.57 9.90
CA LEU A 20 -6.09 1.52 8.56
C LEU A 20 -7.53 2.06 8.59
N ALA A 21 -8.28 1.71 9.62
CA ALA A 21 -9.64 2.25 9.77
C ALA A 21 -9.62 3.77 9.81
N ALA A 22 -8.70 4.36 10.58
CA ALA A 22 -8.57 5.81 10.66
C ALA A 22 -8.15 6.41 9.32
N SER A 23 -7.25 5.75 8.62
CA SER A 23 -6.78 6.22 7.31
C SER A 23 -7.91 6.20 6.28
N LEU A 24 -8.75 5.17 6.34
CA LEU A 24 -9.93 5.08 5.47
C LEU A 24 -10.91 6.20 5.76
N GLU A 25 -11.18 6.46 7.04
CA GLU A 25 -12.08 7.53 7.42
C GLU A 25 -11.56 8.89 6.97
N GLY A 26 -10.25 9.05 6.96
CA GLY A 26 -9.62 10.29 6.52
C GLY A 26 -9.50 10.43 5.01
N GLY A 27 -9.98 9.45 4.24
CA GLY A 27 -9.92 9.51 2.78
C GLY A 27 -8.50 9.42 2.23
N ARG A 28 -7.59 8.75 2.94
CA ARG A 28 -6.17 8.73 2.58
C ARG A 28 -5.70 7.44 1.92
N VAL A 29 -6.60 6.49 1.68
CA VAL A 29 -6.23 5.17 1.18
C VAL A 29 -6.58 5.02 -0.30
N MET A 30 -5.59 4.54 -1.06
CA MET A 30 -5.77 4.24 -2.48
C MET A 30 -5.86 2.74 -2.69
N MET A 31 -6.58 2.35 -3.74
CA MET A 31 -6.70 0.95 -4.13
C MET A 31 -6.05 0.71 -5.47
N HIS A 32 -5.24 -0.34 -5.55
CA HIS A 32 -4.62 -0.77 -6.80
C HIS A 32 -5.36 -2.00 -7.32
N PRO A 33 -5.56 -2.12 -8.64
CA PRO A 33 -6.29 -3.27 -9.20
C PRO A 33 -5.71 -4.63 -8.81
N PHE A 34 -4.38 -4.73 -8.69
CA PHE A 34 -3.75 -6.00 -8.32
C PHE A 34 -4.03 -6.36 -6.86
N VAL A 35 -4.10 -5.36 -5.98
CA VAL A 35 -4.46 -5.61 -4.58
C VAL A 35 -5.93 -6.06 -4.51
N LEU A 36 -6.79 -5.36 -5.23
CA LEU A 36 -8.20 -5.74 -5.27
C LEU A 36 -8.36 -7.17 -5.80
N GLY A 37 -7.62 -7.49 -6.86
CA GLY A 37 -7.64 -8.84 -7.44
C GLY A 37 -7.17 -9.90 -6.46
N GLU A 38 -6.09 -9.64 -5.73
CA GLU A 38 -5.60 -10.58 -4.74
C GLU A 38 -6.61 -10.81 -3.63
N LEU A 39 -7.25 -9.75 -3.17
CA LEU A 39 -8.29 -9.88 -2.15
C LEU A 39 -9.50 -10.65 -2.68
N ALA A 40 -9.82 -10.44 -3.94
CA ALA A 40 -10.94 -11.15 -4.58
C ALA A 40 -10.67 -12.65 -4.72
N CYS A 41 -9.41 -13.06 -4.74
CA CYS A 41 -9.07 -14.49 -4.79
C CYS A 41 -9.28 -15.19 -3.46
N GLY A 42 -9.46 -14.46 -2.38
CA GLY A 42 -9.67 -15.05 -1.05
C GLY A 42 -11.13 -15.24 -0.72
N ASN A 43 -11.37 -15.84 0.44
CA ASN A 43 -12.72 -16.04 0.96
C ASN A 43 -13.11 -14.88 1.84
N LEU A 44 -13.88 -13.96 1.28
CA LEU A 44 -14.31 -12.76 2.00
C LEU A 44 -15.74 -12.96 2.52
N LYS A 45 -15.96 -12.56 3.78
CA LYS A 45 -17.31 -12.44 4.29
C LYS A 45 -17.95 -11.21 3.65
N ASN A 46 -19.24 -11.34 3.33
CA ASN A 46 -19.98 -10.27 2.64
C ASN A 46 -19.25 -9.82 1.39
N ARG A 47 -18.82 -10.81 0.62
CA ARG A 47 -17.90 -10.63 -0.50
C ARG A 47 -18.31 -9.52 -1.47
N SER A 48 -19.52 -9.55 -1.96
CA SER A 48 -19.98 -8.58 -2.96
C SER A 48 -19.91 -7.16 -2.44
N GLU A 49 -20.35 -6.96 -1.20
CA GLU A 49 -20.36 -5.65 -0.58
C GLU A 49 -18.94 -5.15 -0.33
N VAL A 50 -18.09 -6.02 0.22
CA VAL A 50 -16.71 -5.65 0.52
C VAL A 50 -15.96 -5.27 -0.75
N LEU A 51 -16.06 -6.10 -1.80
CA LEU A 51 -15.36 -5.80 -3.06
C LEU A 51 -15.87 -4.51 -3.69
N LYS A 52 -17.16 -4.24 -3.58
CA LYS A 52 -17.70 -2.99 -4.11
C LYS A 52 -17.13 -1.79 -3.36
N LEU A 53 -17.12 -1.84 -2.04
CA LEU A 53 -16.60 -0.75 -1.23
C LEU A 53 -15.10 -0.52 -1.49
N LEU A 54 -14.32 -1.60 -1.58
CA LEU A 54 -12.90 -1.49 -1.85
C LEU A 54 -12.64 -0.94 -3.26
N GLY A 55 -13.45 -1.35 -4.23
CA GLY A 55 -13.32 -0.87 -5.60
C GLY A 55 -13.71 0.59 -5.76
N ASP A 56 -14.47 1.15 -4.81
CA ASP A 56 -14.88 2.54 -4.83
C ASP A 56 -13.84 3.48 -4.20
N LEU A 57 -12.77 2.94 -3.62
CA LEU A 57 -11.71 3.77 -3.06
C LEU A 57 -10.97 4.53 -4.17
N PRO A 58 -10.30 5.63 -3.83
CA PRO A 58 -9.48 6.33 -4.83
C PRO A 58 -8.53 5.38 -5.53
N ALA A 59 -8.46 5.48 -6.84
CA ALA A 59 -7.64 4.57 -7.65
C ALA A 59 -6.19 5.02 -7.65
N ALA A 60 -5.28 4.07 -7.43
CA ALA A 60 -3.87 4.32 -7.62
C ALA A 60 -3.57 4.39 -9.12
N PRO A 61 -2.57 5.18 -9.53
CA PRO A 61 -2.13 5.09 -10.91
C PRO A 61 -1.53 3.71 -11.17
N THR A 62 -1.63 3.25 -12.41
CA THR A 62 -1.09 1.93 -12.75
C THR A 62 0.04 2.09 -13.75
N ALA A 63 1.15 1.42 -13.48
CA ALA A 63 2.25 1.39 -14.42
C ALA A 63 1.93 0.41 -15.54
N THR A 64 2.45 0.69 -16.73
CA THR A 64 2.43 -0.31 -17.79
C THR A 64 3.48 -1.37 -17.50
N ASP A 65 3.40 -2.50 -18.19
CA ASP A 65 4.43 -3.53 -18.02
C ASP A 65 5.80 -3.01 -18.43
N THR A 66 5.86 -2.20 -19.48
CA THR A 66 7.13 -1.59 -19.89
C THR A 66 7.71 -0.71 -18.78
N GLU A 67 6.85 0.09 -18.16
CA GLU A 67 7.29 0.95 -17.06
C GLU A 67 7.74 0.14 -15.86
N ALA A 68 7.03 -0.94 -15.56
CA ALA A 68 7.38 -1.80 -14.43
C ALA A 68 8.73 -2.48 -14.67
N LEU A 69 8.97 -2.99 -15.88
CA LEU A 69 10.25 -3.61 -16.21
C LEU A 69 11.39 -2.60 -16.14
N ASP A 70 11.16 -1.40 -16.63
CA ASP A 70 12.15 -0.34 -16.54
C ASP A 70 12.45 0.04 -15.08
N PHE A 71 11.42 0.04 -14.26
CA PHE A 71 11.56 0.35 -12.84
C PHE A 71 12.46 -0.67 -12.15
N ILE A 72 12.30 -1.96 -12.48
CA ILE A 72 13.16 -3.02 -11.94
C ILE A 72 14.64 -2.72 -12.26
N GLU A 73 14.92 -2.35 -13.51
CA GLU A 73 16.30 -2.08 -13.92
C GLU A 73 16.86 -0.85 -13.25
N ARG A 74 16.11 0.23 -13.27
CA ARG A 74 16.61 1.49 -12.73
C ARG A 74 16.80 1.47 -11.22
N ARG A 75 15.99 0.69 -10.52
CA ARG A 75 16.06 0.62 -9.06
C ARG A 75 16.79 -0.62 -8.57
N ALA A 76 17.31 -1.44 -9.49
CA ALA A 76 18.05 -2.66 -9.16
C ALA A 76 17.26 -3.59 -8.23
N LEU A 77 16.03 -3.90 -8.62
CA LEU A 77 15.12 -4.69 -7.79
C LEU A 77 15.26 -6.18 -8.00
N MET A 78 16.09 -6.61 -8.96
CA MET A 78 16.25 -8.03 -9.26
C MET A 78 16.87 -8.78 -8.06
N GLY A 79 16.38 -9.97 -7.83
CA GLY A 79 16.93 -10.83 -6.80
C GLY A 79 16.62 -10.42 -5.37
N ARG A 80 15.71 -9.47 -5.17
CA ARG A 80 15.37 -8.98 -3.83
C ARG A 80 14.30 -9.83 -3.13
N GLY A 81 13.75 -10.81 -3.82
CA GLY A 81 12.74 -11.68 -3.22
C GLY A 81 11.33 -11.10 -3.22
N ILE A 82 11.10 -10.08 -4.03
CA ILE A 82 9.77 -9.52 -4.23
C ILE A 82 9.24 -10.00 -5.58
N GLY A 83 7.90 -10.06 -5.70
CA GLY A 83 7.27 -10.50 -6.93
C GLY A 83 6.92 -9.35 -7.86
N TYR A 84 6.47 -9.72 -9.05
CA TYR A 84 6.14 -8.73 -10.07
C TYR A 84 4.96 -7.84 -9.67
N ILE A 85 4.00 -8.40 -8.94
CA ILE A 85 2.90 -7.58 -8.43
C ILE A 85 3.44 -6.52 -7.48
N ASP A 86 4.39 -6.90 -6.61
CA ASP A 86 5.01 -5.94 -5.70
C ASP A 86 5.70 -4.81 -6.47
N VAL A 87 6.35 -5.15 -7.58
CA VAL A 87 7.00 -4.14 -8.42
C VAL A 87 5.96 -3.15 -8.94
N HIS A 88 4.81 -3.64 -9.39
CA HIS A 88 3.74 -2.76 -9.86
C HIS A 88 3.24 -1.83 -8.75
N LEU A 89 3.15 -2.33 -7.53
CA LEU A 89 2.71 -1.50 -6.41
C LEU A 89 3.74 -0.42 -6.08
N LEU A 90 5.02 -0.77 -6.13
CA LEU A 90 6.09 0.18 -5.91
C LEU A 90 6.09 1.26 -6.99
N ALA A 91 5.96 0.85 -8.24
CA ALA A 91 5.93 1.79 -9.35
C ALA A 91 4.72 2.71 -9.26
N ALA A 92 3.56 2.18 -8.89
CA ALA A 92 2.36 2.97 -8.71
C ALA A 92 2.54 4.01 -7.61
N THR A 93 3.16 3.62 -6.50
CA THR A 93 3.43 4.53 -5.39
C THR A 93 4.34 5.67 -5.83
N ALA A 94 5.38 5.33 -6.58
CA ALA A 94 6.31 6.33 -7.09
C ALA A 94 5.63 7.27 -8.08
N LEU A 95 4.78 6.72 -8.96
CA LEU A 95 4.08 7.53 -9.95
C LEU A 95 3.07 8.48 -9.31
N ALA A 96 2.46 8.06 -8.22
CA ALA A 96 1.41 8.86 -7.58
C ALA A 96 1.94 10.15 -6.96
N GLY A 97 3.22 10.18 -6.56
CA GLY A 97 3.76 11.32 -5.82
C GLY A 97 3.07 11.44 -4.46
N ASP A 98 3.73 12.03 -3.49
CA ASP A 98 3.16 12.26 -2.16
C ASP A 98 2.37 11.07 -1.62
N THR A 99 2.79 9.87 -1.96
CA THR A 99 2.12 8.64 -1.59
C THR A 99 3.14 7.71 -0.97
N GLN A 100 2.72 7.03 0.07
CA GLN A 100 3.57 6.07 0.77
C GLN A 100 2.93 4.69 0.66
N MET A 101 3.75 3.66 0.74
CA MET A 101 3.27 2.29 0.66
C MET A 101 3.34 1.65 2.03
N TRP A 102 2.26 0.96 2.40
CA TRP A 102 2.14 0.28 3.68
C TRP A 102 2.08 -1.22 3.44
N THR A 103 3.09 -1.94 3.91
CA THR A 103 3.16 -3.39 3.78
C THR A 103 3.69 -4.01 5.07
N ARG A 104 3.35 -5.27 5.29
CA ARG A 104 3.89 -6.06 6.39
C ARG A 104 4.72 -7.23 5.90
N ASP A 105 4.90 -7.33 4.57
CA ASP A 105 5.83 -8.28 4.00
C ASP A 105 7.25 -7.77 4.22
N ARG A 106 8.09 -8.57 4.88
CA ARG A 106 9.41 -8.10 5.32
C ARG A 106 10.34 -7.74 4.17
N ARG A 107 10.32 -8.53 3.09
CA ARG A 107 11.20 -8.25 1.94
C ARG A 107 10.75 -7.01 1.21
N LEU A 108 9.45 -6.89 1.03
CA LEU A 108 8.90 -5.71 0.37
C LEU A 108 9.13 -4.47 1.24
N ALA A 109 8.95 -4.58 2.55
CA ALA A 109 9.14 -3.45 3.46
C ALA A 109 10.57 -2.91 3.36
N ALA A 110 11.56 -3.80 3.24
CA ALA A 110 12.95 -3.36 3.11
C ALA A 110 13.17 -2.56 1.83
N VAL A 111 12.57 -3.00 0.72
CA VAL A 111 12.68 -2.29 -0.55
C VAL A 111 11.96 -0.95 -0.48
N VAL A 112 10.77 -0.93 0.08
CA VAL A 112 9.97 0.30 0.21
C VAL A 112 10.75 1.35 1.00
N ALA A 113 11.39 0.91 2.09
CA ALA A 113 12.19 1.83 2.90
C ALA A 113 13.39 2.37 2.14
N GLU A 114 14.09 1.51 1.38
CA GLU A 114 15.23 1.95 0.57
C GLU A 114 14.83 2.98 -0.48
N LEU A 115 13.64 2.84 -1.03
CA LEU A 115 13.12 3.77 -2.03
C LEU A 115 12.51 5.02 -1.40
N GLU A 116 12.52 5.10 -0.07
CA GLU A 116 11.98 6.23 0.68
C GLU A 116 10.48 6.44 0.41
N LEU A 117 9.76 5.32 0.29
CA LEU A 117 8.32 5.33 0.03
C LEU A 117 7.53 4.73 1.19
N ALA A 118 8.18 4.41 2.31
CA ALA A 118 7.52 3.66 3.37
C ALA A 118 6.55 4.52 4.18
N PHE A 119 5.35 3.96 4.39
CA PHE A 119 4.41 4.52 5.34
C PHE A 119 4.91 4.16 6.75
N ASP A 120 4.98 5.15 7.61
CA ASP A 120 5.49 4.98 8.98
C ASP A 120 4.32 4.79 9.95
N GLU A 121 4.07 3.53 10.31
CA GLU A 121 2.99 3.22 11.24
C GLU A 121 3.20 3.89 12.59
N GLU A 122 4.44 3.91 13.05
CA GLU A 122 4.74 4.47 14.37
C GLU A 122 4.63 5.98 14.36
N GLY A 123 5.09 6.61 13.29
CA GLY A 123 4.98 8.04 13.14
C GLY A 123 3.53 8.49 13.09
N GLU A 124 2.67 7.73 12.40
CA GLU A 124 1.25 8.06 12.31
C GLU A 124 0.52 7.86 13.62
N GLU A 125 0.96 6.89 14.42
CA GLU A 125 0.33 6.62 15.70
C GLU A 125 0.70 7.63 16.77
N GLN A 126 1.80 8.33 16.58
CA GLN A 126 2.22 9.29 17.58
C GLN A 126 1.30 10.50 17.54
N PRO A 127 0.86 10.96 18.69
CA PRO A 127 0.01 12.13 18.72
C PRO A 127 0.80 13.36 18.33
N HIS A 128 0.12 14.46 18.19
CA HIS A 128 0.73 15.70 17.75
C HIS A 128 1.68 16.34 18.74
N GLY A 129 2.06 15.58 19.78
CA GLY A 129 3.03 16.09 20.71
C GLY A 129 4.30 16.57 20.02
N GLU A 130 4.72 15.86 19.00
CA GLU A 130 5.91 16.24 18.28
C GLU A 130 5.71 17.55 17.53
N GLU A 131 4.51 17.86 17.13
CA GLU A 131 4.25 19.12 16.45
C GLU A 131 4.36 20.28 17.42
N THR A 132 3.86 20.08 18.62
CA THR A 132 3.96 21.14 19.60
C THR A 132 5.40 21.40 19.97
N GLN A 133 6.25 20.41 19.82
CA GLN A 133 7.66 20.59 20.11
C GLN A 133 8.34 21.52 19.14
N ASN A 134 7.77 21.68 17.98
CA ASN A 134 8.36 22.53 16.97
C ASN A 134 8.08 24.00 17.22
N ILE A 135 7.26 24.25 18.18
CA ILE A 135 6.96 25.61 18.57
C ILE A 135 8.02 26.14 19.51
#